data_9a7cae27e46258a325da0688b4e3c392
#
_entry.id   9a7cae27e46258a325da0688b4e3c392
#
_cell.length_a   1.000
_cell.length_b   1.000
_cell.length_c   1.000
_cell.angle_alpha   90.00
_cell.angle_beta   90.00
_cell.angle_gamma   90.00
#
_symmetry.space_group_name_H-M   'P 1'
#
loop_
_entity.id
_entity.type
_entity.pdbx_description
1 polymer ?
#
loop_
_entity_poly.entity_id
_entity_poly.type
_entity_poly.pdbx_seq_one_letter_code
_entity_poly.pdbx_strand_id
1 'polypeptide(L)'
;MEQESNRNLIFSSTDFKYSISRQHMDQQNDIPISDSRQYSKYLVEFMTQSSRYAVGMVDMVNSSKISAQIGPIKSARYYQIFLNSMSKILFRHGGIVIKNIGDCLFYYFPDSDDPDQKGLTSCIECSLEMIQSQKYISQQLICEGLPTIDFRVSADHGTVLLMKTNNSQGFDMIGPPVNMCSKINHLATKNQFVIGGDLFHMVKEFKIYQFKEINDFSLGFKLSYPVYSVSHK
;
A
#
# COMPACT_ATOMS: atom_id res chain seq x y z
N MET A 1 2.78 25.73 -28.25
CA MET A 1 1.42 25.28 -27.88
C MET A 1 1.45 23.77 -27.95
N GLU A 2 1.91 23.14 -26.91
CA GLU A 2 1.96 21.70 -26.76
C GLU A 2 0.84 21.30 -25.78
N GLN A 3 -0.03 20.46 -26.26
CA GLN A 3 -1.13 19.89 -25.46
C GLN A 3 -0.58 18.76 -24.62
N GLU A 4 -0.49 18.96 -23.32
CA GLU A 4 -0.29 17.90 -22.34
C GLU A 4 -1.48 16.92 -22.39
N SER A 5 -1.20 15.74 -22.87
CA SER A 5 -2.13 14.62 -22.86
C SER A 5 -2.23 14.08 -21.44
N ASN A 6 -3.22 14.55 -20.70
CA ASN A 6 -3.66 13.97 -19.43
C ASN A 6 -4.21 12.56 -19.70
N ARG A 7 -3.41 11.53 -19.51
CA ARG A 7 -3.89 10.14 -19.47
C ARG A 7 -4.50 9.86 -18.09
N ASN A 8 -5.68 10.42 -17.87
CA ASN A 8 -6.58 9.87 -16.85
C ASN A 8 -7.07 8.53 -17.37
N LEU A 9 -6.55 7.43 -16.85
CA LEU A 9 -7.16 6.11 -16.95
C LEU A 9 -8.46 6.12 -16.13
N ILE A 10 -9.49 6.76 -16.69
CA ILE A 10 -10.86 6.64 -16.23
C ILE A 10 -11.35 5.31 -16.81
N PHE A 11 -11.30 4.27 -16.00
CA PHE A 11 -12.02 3.03 -16.31
C PHE A 11 -13.51 3.37 -16.38
N SER A 12 -14.08 3.30 -17.57
CA SER A 12 -15.50 3.54 -17.75
C SER A 12 -16.29 2.39 -17.12
N SER A 13 -17.44 2.70 -16.55
CA SER A 13 -18.37 1.74 -15.94
C SER A 13 -18.88 0.64 -16.91
N THR A 14 -18.51 0.70 -18.18
CA THR A 14 -18.89 -0.24 -19.24
C THR A 14 -17.98 -1.46 -19.36
N ASP A 15 -16.78 -1.44 -18.76
CA ASP A 15 -15.83 -2.57 -18.82
C ASP A 15 -16.17 -3.68 -17.80
N PHE A 16 -17.16 -3.44 -16.94
CA PHE A 16 -17.64 -4.36 -15.92
C PHE A 16 -18.86 -5.15 -16.39
N LYS A 17 -18.78 -5.90 -17.50
CA LYS A 17 -19.79 -6.92 -17.83
C LYS A 17 -19.24 -8.30 -17.53
N TYR A 18 -19.52 -8.81 -16.34
CA TYR A 18 -19.42 -10.24 -16.05
C TYR A 18 -20.71 -10.80 -15.51
N SER A 19 -21.32 -11.64 -16.33
CA SER A 19 -22.29 -12.62 -15.90
C SER A 19 -21.51 -13.84 -15.37
N ILE A 20 -21.36 -13.98 -14.08
CA ILE A 20 -21.13 -15.29 -13.49
C ILE A 20 -22.43 -16.05 -13.76
N SER A 21 -22.34 -17.10 -14.58
CA SER A 21 -23.46 -17.99 -14.81
C SER A 21 -23.94 -18.55 -13.47
N ARG A 22 -25.18 -18.26 -13.12
CA ARG A 22 -25.89 -18.66 -11.89
C ARG A 22 -26.02 -20.16 -11.67
N GLN A 23 -25.33 -21.01 -12.44
CA GLN A 23 -25.63 -22.45 -12.48
C GLN A 23 -24.81 -23.35 -11.55
N HIS A 24 -23.88 -22.79 -10.70
CA HIS A 24 -23.08 -23.66 -9.82
C HIS A 24 -22.95 -23.19 -8.36
N MET A 25 -23.87 -22.36 -7.87
CA MET A 25 -23.86 -21.93 -6.46
C MET A 25 -25.06 -22.44 -5.62
N ASP A 26 -25.89 -23.30 -6.18
CA ASP A 26 -26.98 -23.91 -5.42
C ASP A 26 -26.53 -25.26 -4.86
N GLN A 27 -25.83 -25.28 -3.74
CA GLN A 27 -25.97 -26.24 -2.64
C GLN A 27 -24.87 -26.04 -1.58
N GLN A 28 -25.33 -25.72 -0.39
CA GLN A 28 -24.73 -25.87 0.93
C GLN A 28 -24.17 -24.59 1.60
N ASN A 29 -24.94 -24.20 2.63
CA ASN A 29 -24.62 -23.24 3.68
C ASN A 29 -24.89 -21.75 3.39
N ASP A 30 -26.03 -21.45 2.78
CA ASP A 30 -26.55 -20.08 2.81
C ASP A 30 -26.99 -19.71 4.22
N ILE A 31 -26.34 -18.72 4.81
CA ILE A 31 -26.84 -18.03 5.99
C ILE A 31 -28.19 -17.43 5.59
N PRO A 32 -29.33 -17.80 6.20
CA PRO A 32 -30.62 -17.26 5.82
C PRO A 32 -30.68 -15.78 6.18
N ILE A 33 -30.63 -14.92 5.17
CA ILE A 33 -30.76 -13.49 5.34
C ILE A 33 -32.04 -13.05 4.67
N SER A 34 -32.90 -12.43 5.44
CA SER A 34 -34.29 -12.12 5.11
C SER A 34 -34.48 -11.01 4.07
N ASP A 35 -33.42 -10.35 3.59
CA ASP A 35 -33.54 -9.27 2.61
C ASP A 35 -32.40 -9.32 1.55
N SER A 36 -32.69 -9.96 0.44
CA SER A 36 -31.77 -10.13 -0.70
C SER A 36 -31.28 -8.81 -1.33
N ARG A 37 -32.01 -7.71 -1.17
CA ARG A 37 -31.64 -6.39 -1.69
C ARG A 37 -30.56 -5.71 -0.85
N GLN A 38 -30.51 -5.99 0.44
CA GLN A 38 -29.48 -5.45 1.34
C GLN A 38 -28.15 -6.17 1.18
N TYR A 39 -28.18 -7.42 0.72
CA TYR A 39 -27.01 -8.26 0.45
C TYR A 39 -26.14 -7.80 -0.69
N SER A 40 -26.74 -7.37 -1.78
CA SER A 40 -26.00 -6.98 -2.99
C SER A 40 -25.03 -5.82 -2.76
N LYS A 41 -25.25 -5.04 -1.69
CA LYS A 41 -24.37 -3.93 -1.30
C LYS A 41 -23.01 -4.37 -0.74
N TYR A 42 -22.91 -5.59 -0.26
CA TYR A 42 -21.69 -6.13 0.37
C TYR A 42 -20.96 -7.16 -0.49
N LEU A 43 -21.48 -7.44 -1.68
CA LEU A 43 -20.82 -8.36 -2.61
C LEU A 43 -19.52 -7.75 -3.12
N VAL A 44 -18.51 -8.59 -3.19
CA VAL A 44 -17.19 -8.27 -3.72
C VAL A 44 -17.11 -8.79 -5.16
N GLU A 45 -16.73 -7.91 -6.08
CA GLU A 45 -16.49 -8.25 -7.47
C GLU A 45 -14.99 -8.18 -7.75
N PHE A 46 -14.43 -9.23 -8.31
CA PHE A 46 -13.03 -9.26 -8.74
C PHE A 46 -12.92 -8.92 -10.21
N MET A 47 -11.91 -8.11 -10.54
CA MET A 47 -11.51 -7.97 -11.94
C MET A 47 -10.91 -9.28 -12.41
N THR A 48 -11.25 -9.69 -13.62
CA THR A 48 -10.78 -10.96 -14.20
C THR A 48 -9.33 -10.90 -14.63
N GLN A 49 -8.78 -9.72 -14.76
CA GLN A 49 -7.41 -9.51 -15.22
C GLN A 49 -6.50 -9.26 -14.00
N SER A 50 -5.49 -10.08 -13.86
CA SER A 50 -4.42 -9.86 -12.90
C SER A 50 -3.39 -8.89 -13.47
N SER A 51 -2.78 -8.09 -12.60
CA SER A 51 -1.69 -7.18 -12.96
C SER A 51 -0.52 -7.40 -12.01
N ARG A 52 0.67 -7.00 -12.43
CA ARG A 52 1.87 -7.05 -11.59
C ARG A 52 2.23 -5.63 -11.16
N TYR A 53 2.24 -5.40 -9.86
CA TYR A 53 2.54 -4.08 -9.31
C TYR A 53 3.54 -4.15 -8.16
N ALA A 54 4.32 -3.10 -8.02
CA ALA A 54 4.96 -2.79 -6.75
C ALA A 54 3.89 -2.18 -5.83
N VAL A 55 3.70 -2.78 -4.68
CA VAL A 55 2.80 -2.32 -3.63
C VAL A 55 3.60 -1.86 -2.43
N GLY A 56 3.10 -0.87 -1.71
CA GLY A 56 3.76 -0.34 -0.53
C GLY A 56 2.82 -0.01 0.60
N MET A 57 3.35 -0.02 1.80
CA MET A 57 2.69 0.41 3.02
C MET A 57 3.61 1.32 3.82
N VAL A 58 3.06 2.40 4.34
CA VAL A 58 3.71 3.23 5.35
C VAL A 58 2.84 3.28 6.58
N ASP A 59 3.42 2.95 7.74
CA ASP A 59 2.71 2.69 8.99
C ASP A 59 3.38 3.43 10.15
N MET A 60 2.58 4.05 11.02
CA MET A 60 3.09 4.78 12.17
C MET A 60 3.53 3.83 13.29
N VAL A 61 4.62 4.17 13.95
CA VAL A 61 5.09 3.41 15.12
C VAL A 61 4.41 3.92 16.39
N ASN A 62 3.84 3.01 17.17
CA ASN A 62 3.18 3.30 18.45
C ASN A 62 1.97 4.26 18.35
N SER A 63 1.29 4.32 17.24
CA SER A 63 0.15 5.21 17.00
C SER A 63 -0.95 5.10 18.06
N SER A 64 -1.33 3.88 18.45
CA SER A 64 -2.34 3.64 19.48
C SER A 64 -1.93 4.21 20.85
N LYS A 65 -0.65 4.08 21.22
CA LYS A 65 -0.12 4.64 22.48
C LYS A 65 -0.13 6.16 22.44
N ILE A 66 0.32 6.75 21.33
CA ILE A 66 0.33 8.21 21.14
C ILE A 66 -1.10 8.75 21.19
N SER A 67 -2.03 8.13 20.48
CA SER A 67 -3.44 8.53 20.43
C SER A 67 -4.09 8.51 21.81
N ALA A 68 -3.81 7.48 22.60
CA ALA A 68 -4.29 7.39 23.98
C ALA A 68 -3.77 8.54 24.87
N GLN A 69 -2.56 9.03 24.61
CA GLN A 69 -1.94 10.11 25.37
C GLN A 69 -2.44 11.52 24.98
N ILE A 70 -2.67 11.77 23.68
CA ILE A 70 -3.01 13.11 23.21
C ILE A 70 -4.51 13.37 23.06
N GLY A 71 -5.32 12.32 23.13
CA GLY A 71 -6.77 12.35 22.98
C GLY A 71 -7.26 12.45 21.53
N PRO A 72 -8.57 12.29 21.28
CA PRO A 72 -9.11 12.03 19.94
C PRO A 72 -8.93 13.20 18.96
N ILE A 73 -9.14 14.44 19.39
CA ILE A 73 -9.04 15.61 18.50
C ILE A 73 -7.61 15.82 18.01
N LYS A 74 -6.63 15.75 18.93
CA LYS A 74 -5.22 15.87 18.59
C LYS A 74 -4.75 14.67 17.76
N SER A 75 -5.25 13.47 18.02
CA SER A 75 -4.97 12.27 17.23
C SER A 75 -5.43 12.44 15.79
N ALA A 76 -6.63 12.95 15.55
CA ALA A 76 -7.14 13.22 14.23
C ALA A 76 -6.20 14.18 13.45
N ARG A 77 -5.74 15.26 14.11
CA ARG A 77 -4.81 16.19 13.51
C ARG A 77 -3.43 15.57 13.24
N TYR A 78 -2.94 14.77 14.17
CA TYR A 78 -1.69 14.04 14.08
C TYR A 78 -1.68 13.08 12.85
N TYR A 79 -2.73 12.27 12.69
CA TYR A 79 -2.91 11.38 11.54
C TYR A 79 -3.06 12.16 10.23
N GLN A 80 -3.83 13.24 10.24
CA GLN A 80 -4.04 14.06 9.05
C GLN A 80 -2.72 14.62 8.51
N ILE A 81 -1.85 15.15 9.37
CA ILE A 81 -0.54 15.67 8.96
C ILE A 81 0.31 14.57 8.35
N PHE A 82 0.37 13.41 9.00
CA PHE A 82 1.14 12.28 8.52
C PHE A 82 0.62 11.74 7.18
N LEU A 83 -0.64 11.32 7.13
CA LEU A 83 -1.23 10.72 5.93
C LEU A 83 -1.19 11.66 4.73
N ASN A 84 -1.46 12.96 4.94
CA ASN A 84 -1.38 13.97 3.88
C ASN A 84 0.07 14.17 3.41
N SER A 85 1.06 14.13 4.29
CA SER A 85 2.46 14.24 3.91
C SER A 85 2.89 13.04 3.08
N MET A 86 2.54 11.82 3.50
CA MET A 86 2.84 10.60 2.75
C MET A 86 2.15 10.58 1.39
N SER A 87 0.88 10.97 1.32
CA SER A 87 0.12 11.05 0.06
C SER A 87 0.71 12.06 -0.93
N LYS A 88 1.22 13.20 -0.44
CA LYS A 88 1.89 14.20 -1.29
C LYS A 88 3.20 13.68 -1.87
N ILE A 89 4.00 12.98 -1.07
CA ILE A 89 5.24 12.35 -1.54
C ILE A 89 4.90 11.30 -2.59
N LEU A 90 3.94 10.42 -2.28
CA LEU A 90 3.49 9.37 -3.18
C LEU A 90 3.03 9.92 -4.54
N PHE A 91 2.21 10.96 -4.52
CA PHE A 91 1.70 11.61 -5.74
C PHE A 91 2.83 12.13 -6.64
N ARG A 92 3.87 12.74 -6.07
CA ARG A 92 5.03 13.25 -6.84
C ARG A 92 5.80 12.14 -7.56
N HIS A 93 5.76 10.93 -7.03
CA HIS A 93 6.42 9.76 -7.63
C HIS A 93 5.50 8.91 -8.50
N GLY A 94 4.27 9.36 -8.77
CA GLY A 94 3.32 8.63 -9.62
C GLY A 94 2.68 7.41 -8.96
N GLY A 95 2.80 7.27 -7.63
CA GLY A 95 2.11 6.24 -6.87
C GLY A 95 0.64 6.58 -6.64
N ILE A 96 -0.19 5.56 -6.46
CA ILE A 96 -1.62 5.68 -6.27
C ILE A 96 -2.01 5.11 -4.91
N VAL A 97 -2.74 5.90 -4.12
CA VAL A 97 -3.33 5.45 -2.85
C VAL A 97 -4.48 4.49 -3.13
N ILE A 98 -4.46 3.33 -2.51
CA ILE A 98 -5.60 2.40 -2.48
C ILE A 98 -6.54 2.79 -1.36
N LYS A 99 -6.04 2.80 -0.12
CA LYS A 99 -6.83 3.14 1.08
C LYS A 99 -5.94 3.44 2.28
N ASN A 100 -6.55 4.04 3.27
CA ASN A 100 -6.01 4.08 4.63
C ASN A 100 -6.53 2.88 5.44
N ILE A 101 -5.66 2.26 6.22
CA ILE A 101 -6.00 1.20 7.17
C ILE A 101 -5.60 1.73 8.56
N GLY A 102 -6.50 2.52 9.16
CA GLY A 102 -6.16 3.28 10.37
C GLY A 102 -5.09 4.33 10.08
N ASP A 103 -3.94 4.19 10.68
CA ASP A 103 -2.75 5.02 10.52
C ASP A 103 -1.76 4.53 9.43
N CYS A 104 -2.09 3.44 8.76
CA CYS A 104 -1.35 2.91 7.65
C CYS A 104 -1.89 3.42 6.32
N LEU A 105 -1.01 3.89 5.42
CA LEU A 105 -1.34 4.22 4.03
C LEU A 105 -0.93 3.05 3.14
N PHE A 106 -1.89 2.45 2.43
CA PHE A 106 -1.65 1.41 1.44
C PHE A 106 -1.72 1.99 0.02
N TYR A 107 -0.71 1.69 -0.80
CA TYR A 107 -0.53 2.27 -2.13
C TYR A 107 0.15 1.32 -3.11
N TYR A 108 0.15 1.67 -4.40
CA TYR A 108 0.83 0.92 -5.45
C TYR A 108 1.39 1.84 -6.54
N PHE A 109 2.25 1.26 -7.38
CA PHE A 109 2.82 1.92 -8.56
C PHE A 109 2.36 1.20 -9.82
N PRO A 110 1.51 1.84 -10.67
CA PRO A 110 0.92 1.19 -11.85
C PRO A 110 1.96 0.85 -12.92
N ASP A 111 3.04 1.62 -13.04
CA ASP A 111 4.06 1.45 -14.08
C ASP A 111 5.20 0.50 -13.65
N SER A 112 4.98 -0.33 -12.63
CA SER A 112 6.01 -1.23 -12.11
C SER A 112 6.26 -2.47 -12.98
N ASP A 113 5.43 -2.73 -13.98
CA ASP A 113 5.62 -3.81 -14.98
C ASP A 113 6.14 -3.25 -16.33
N ASP A 114 6.50 -1.96 -16.38
CA ASP A 114 7.09 -1.31 -17.54
C ASP A 114 8.51 -1.87 -17.82
N PRO A 115 8.86 -2.19 -19.06
CA PRO A 115 10.22 -2.61 -19.45
C PRO A 115 11.32 -1.66 -18.97
N ASP A 116 11.05 -0.36 -18.90
CA ASP A 116 11.99 0.65 -18.41
C ASP A 116 12.15 0.66 -16.88
N GLN A 117 11.40 -0.16 -16.16
CA GLN A 117 11.41 -0.28 -14.70
C GLN A 117 11.20 1.06 -13.96
N LYS A 118 10.55 2.03 -14.60
CA LYS A 118 10.32 3.37 -14.03
C LYS A 118 9.48 3.31 -12.77
N GLY A 119 8.42 2.50 -12.77
CA GLY A 119 7.55 2.33 -11.60
C GLY A 119 8.28 1.70 -10.42
N LEU A 120 9.23 0.78 -10.65
CA LEU A 120 10.06 0.19 -9.59
C LEU A 120 11.02 1.23 -8.99
N THR A 121 11.69 2.02 -9.83
CA THR A 121 12.53 3.13 -9.38
C THR A 121 11.71 4.14 -8.59
N SER A 122 10.54 4.54 -9.11
CA SER A 122 9.62 5.45 -8.43
C SER A 122 9.18 4.91 -7.06
N CYS A 123 8.92 3.62 -6.95
CA CYS A 123 8.56 2.98 -5.68
C CYS A 123 9.68 3.11 -4.63
N ILE A 124 10.94 2.84 -5.03
CA ILE A 124 12.09 2.94 -4.12
C ILE A 124 12.35 4.39 -3.74
N GLU A 125 12.43 5.30 -4.71
CA GLU A 125 12.70 6.72 -4.44
C GLU A 125 11.61 7.35 -3.57
N CYS A 126 10.33 7.04 -3.85
CA CYS A 126 9.21 7.47 -3.02
C CYS A 126 9.37 7.02 -1.57
N SER A 127 9.69 5.74 -1.38
CA SER A 127 9.83 5.15 -0.04
C SER A 127 11.03 5.74 0.73
N LEU A 128 12.14 5.98 0.05
CA LEU A 128 13.31 6.63 0.64
C LEU A 128 13.03 8.11 0.97
N GLU A 129 12.32 8.84 0.10
CA GLU A 129 11.90 10.20 0.39
C GLU A 129 10.93 10.26 1.57
N MET A 130 10.00 9.31 1.69
CA MET A 130 9.15 9.20 2.87
C MET A 130 10.00 9.12 4.14
N ILE A 131 11.00 8.23 4.19
CA ILE A 131 11.89 8.10 5.35
C ILE A 131 12.65 9.40 5.62
N GLN A 132 13.21 10.03 4.59
CA GLN A 132 13.95 11.30 4.73
C GLN A 132 13.08 12.44 5.26
N SER A 133 11.79 12.42 4.96
CA SER A 133 10.83 13.47 5.37
C SER A 133 10.49 13.43 6.88
N GLN A 134 10.90 12.40 7.62
CA GLN A 134 10.55 12.19 9.02
C GLN A 134 10.85 13.41 9.91
N LYS A 135 12.04 13.98 9.78
CA LYS A 135 12.45 15.15 10.57
C LYS A 135 11.59 16.36 10.28
N TYR A 136 11.27 16.60 9.00
CA TYR A 136 10.41 17.70 8.58
C TYR A 136 8.98 17.56 9.12
N ILE A 137 8.41 16.36 9.01
CA ILE A 137 7.07 16.07 9.52
C ILE A 137 7.04 16.20 11.04
N SER A 138 8.06 15.70 11.74
CA SER A 138 8.20 15.88 13.19
C SER A 138 8.26 17.34 13.60
N GLN A 139 8.99 18.16 12.86
CA GLN A 139 9.05 19.62 13.13
C GLN A 139 7.69 20.29 12.93
N GLN A 140 6.96 19.92 11.89
CA GLN A 140 5.61 20.43 11.66
C GLN A 140 4.67 20.04 12.80
N LEU A 141 4.74 18.80 13.28
CA LEU A 141 3.95 18.32 14.42
C LEU A 141 4.28 19.09 15.70
N ILE A 142 5.56 19.32 15.99
CA ILE A 142 6.00 20.09 17.16
C ILE A 142 5.45 21.52 17.11
N CYS A 143 5.43 22.19 15.95
CA CYS A 143 4.87 23.51 15.79
C CYS A 143 3.36 23.57 16.12
N GLU A 144 2.67 22.44 16.03
CA GLU A 144 1.26 22.31 16.42
C GLU A 144 1.05 21.75 17.84
N GLY A 145 2.13 21.64 18.64
CA GLY A 145 2.07 21.10 20.01
C GLY A 145 1.76 19.62 20.05
N LEU A 146 2.15 18.86 19.00
CA LEU A 146 1.98 17.43 18.86
C LEU A 146 3.34 16.71 19.03
N PRO A 147 3.34 15.42 19.43
CA PRO A 147 4.57 14.65 19.56
C PRO A 147 5.23 14.41 18.21
N THR A 148 6.54 14.13 18.21
CA THR A 148 7.28 13.68 17.04
C THR A 148 6.74 12.34 16.53
N ILE A 149 7.07 12.00 15.29
CA ILE A 149 6.59 10.80 14.64
C ILE A 149 7.76 9.88 14.25
N ASP A 150 7.57 8.58 14.45
CA ASP A 150 8.33 7.52 13.82
C ASP A 150 7.37 6.67 12.98
N PHE A 151 7.84 6.16 11.86
CA PHE A 151 7.07 5.28 10.99
C PHE A 151 7.97 4.28 10.27
N ARG A 152 7.37 3.34 9.57
CA ARG A 152 8.04 2.30 8.80
C ARG A 152 7.47 2.30 7.39
N VAL A 153 8.32 2.00 6.43
CA VAL A 153 7.90 1.81 5.03
C VAL A 153 8.27 0.41 4.60
N SER A 154 7.36 -0.25 3.91
CA SER A 154 7.59 -1.54 3.29
C SER A 154 7.08 -1.55 1.87
N ALA A 155 7.74 -2.31 0.99
CA ALA A 155 7.27 -2.55 -0.36
C ALA A 155 7.58 -3.96 -0.82
N ASP A 156 6.73 -4.49 -1.71
CA ASP A 156 6.95 -5.75 -2.38
C ASP A 156 6.36 -5.71 -3.80
N HIS A 157 6.68 -6.72 -4.61
CA HIS A 157 6.25 -6.76 -6.01
C HIS A 157 5.64 -8.11 -6.35
N GLY A 158 4.60 -8.12 -7.18
CA GLY A 158 4.02 -9.37 -7.66
C GLY A 158 2.61 -9.20 -8.23
N THR A 159 2.00 -10.35 -8.50
CA THR A 159 0.66 -10.40 -9.09
C THR A 159 -0.42 -10.05 -8.07
N VAL A 160 -1.30 -9.16 -8.46
CA VAL A 160 -2.45 -8.71 -7.69
C VAL A 160 -3.73 -8.80 -8.50
N LEU A 161 -4.84 -8.89 -7.79
CA LEU A 161 -6.19 -8.74 -8.34
C LEU A 161 -6.82 -7.49 -7.74
N LEU A 162 -7.42 -6.68 -8.58
CA LEU A 162 -8.24 -5.57 -8.14
C LEU A 162 -9.64 -6.08 -7.83
N MET A 163 -10.23 -5.57 -6.77
CA MET A 163 -11.59 -5.88 -6.39
C MET A 163 -12.37 -4.61 -6.07
N LYS A 164 -13.67 -4.67 -6.29
CA LYS A 164 -14.61 -3.61 -5.96
C LYS A 164 -15.71 -4.18 -5.08
N THR A 165 -16.06 -3.46 -4.03
CA THR A 165 -17.30 -3.72 -3.31
C THR A 165 -18.39 -2.80 -3.82
N ASN A 166 -19.60 -3.31 -3.99
CA ASN A 166 -20.74 -2.52 -4.50
C ASN A 166 -21.05 -1.28 -3.65
N ASN A 167 -20.48 -1.22 -2.44
CA ASN A 167 -20.67 -0.11 -1.51
C ASN A 167 -19.48 0.87 -1.46
N SER A 168 -18.43 0.68 -2.26
CA SER A 168 -17.27 1.57 -2.30
C SER A 168 -17.15 2.26 -3.66
N GLN A 169 -16.71 3.52 -3.65
CA GLN A 169 -16.37 4.24 -4.89
C GLN A 169 -14.95 3.90 -5.39
N GLY A 170 -14.14 3.24 -4.58
CA GLY A 170 -12.76 2.89 -4.90
C GLY A 170 -12.58 1.39 -5.15
N PHE A 171 -11.37 1.05 -5.58
CA PHE A 171 -10.92 -0.33 -5.71
C PHE A 171 -10.12 -0.71 -4.47
N ASP A 172 -10.16 -1.99 -4.13
CA ASP A 172 -9.21 -2.60 -3.20
C ASP A 172 -8.31 -3.57 -3.98
N MET A 173 -7.29 -4.08 -3.33
CA MET A 173 -6.29 -4.93 -3.97
C MET A 173 -5.97 -6.12 -3.08
N ILE A 174 -5.92 -7.30 -3.68
CA ILE A 174 -5.48 -8.53 -2.99
C ILE A 174 -4.38 -9.23 -3.78
N GLY A 175 -3.54 -9.96 -3.09
CA GLY A 175 -2.48 -10.77 -3.68
C GLY A 175 -1.34 -11.04 -2.71
N PRO A 176 -0.43 -11.95 -3.07
CA PRO A 176 0.74 -12.26 -2.26
C PRO A 176 1.56 -11.03 -1.84
N PRO A 177 1.90 -10.07 -2.75
CA PRO A 177 2.72 -8.91 -2.36
C PRO A 177 2.02 -8.00 -1.35
N VAL A 178 0.68 -7.91 -1.36
CA VAL A 178 -0.08 -7.14 -0.36
C VAL A 178 0.10 -7.74 1.03
N ASN A 179 -0.08 -9.06 1.14
CA ASN A 179 0.08 -9.78 2.39
C ASN A 179 1.53 -9.75 2.90
N MET A 180 2.49 -9.88 1.97
CA MET A 180 3.91 -9.82 2.32
C MET A 180 4.29 -8.41 2.79
N CYS A 181 3.90 -7.37 2.07
CA CYS A 181 4.16 -5.99 2.43
C CYS A 181 3.71 -5.67 3.87
N SER A 182 2.49 -6.09 4.25
CA SER A 182 1.99 -5.94 5.62
C SER A 182 2.85 -6.69 6.65
N LYS A 183 3.26 -7.92 6.35
CA LYS A 183 4.07 -8.72 7.29
C LYS A 183 5.48 -8.17 7.46
N ILE A 184 6.15 -7.81 6.36
CA ILE A 184 7.53 -7.32 6.42
C ILE A 184 7.63 -5.90 7.00
N ASN A 185 6.54 -5.13 6.99
CA ASN A 185 6.51 -3.82 7.64
C ASN A 185 6.88 -3.91 9.12
N HIS A 186 6.43 -4.96 9.82
CA HIS A 186 6.75 -5.16 11.23
C HIS A 186 8.21 -5.49 11.51
N LEU A 187 8.98 -5.89 10.48
CA LEU A 187 10.42 -6.18 10.60
C LEU A 187 11.27 -4.93 10.49
N ALA A 188 10.75 -3.88 9.90
CA ALA A 188 11.43 -2.61 9.82
C ALA A 188 11.62 -2.02 11.23
N THR A 189 12.78 -1.47 11.49
CA THR A 189 13.00 -0.60 12.64
C THR A 189 12.34 0.77 12.39
N LYS A 190 12.34 1.63 13.40
CA LYS A 190 11.83 3.00 13.26
C LYS A 190 12.55 3.74 12.13
N ASN A 191 11.75 4.42 11.31
CA ASN A 191 12.24 5.24 10.21
C ASN A 191 13.13 4.45 9.23
N GLN A 192 12.71 3.22 8.93
CA GLN A 192 13.39 2.33 8.01
C GLN A 192 12.46 1.92 6.86
N PHE A 193 13.06 1.78 5.68
CA PHE A 193 12.42 1.21 4.51
C PHE A 193 12.94 -0.22 4.28
N VAL A 194 12.01 -1.16 4.10
CA VAL A 194 12.30 -2.57 3.82
C VAL A 194 11.55 -3.06 2.59
N ILE A 195 12.15 -4.00 1.87
CA ILE A 195 11.53 -4.64 0.71
C ILE A 195 11.54 -6.15 0.84
N GLY A 196 10.54 -6.78 0.22
CA GLY A 196 10.47 -8.23 0.09
C GLY A 196 11.39 -8.78 -0.98
N GLY A 197 11.62 -10.09 -0.95
CA GLY A 197 12.50 -10.80 -1.88
C GLY A 197 12.08 -10.68 -3.34
N ASP A 198 10.78 -10.62 -3.62
CA ASP A 198 10.28 -10.51 -4.98
C ASP A 198 10.61 -9.12 -5.57
N LEU A 199 10.42 -8.05 -4.82
CA LEU A 199 10.86 -6.72 -5.24
C LEU A 199 12.38 -6.64 -5.33
N PHE A 200 13.12 -7.21 -4.36
CA PHE A 200 14.57 -7.24 -4.40
C PHE A 200 15.11 -7.88 -5.69
N HIS A 201 14.54 -9.00 -6.14
CA HIS A 201 14.95 -9.64 -7.39
C HIS A 201 14.81 -8.73 -8.61
N MET A 202 13.84 -7.83 -8.62
CA MET A 202 13.63 -6.88 -9.70
C MET A 202 14.64 -5.72 -9.68
N VAL A 203 15.09 -5.30 -8.49
CA VAL A 203 15.85 -4.04 -8.32
C VAL A 203 17.31 -4.24 -7.87
N LYS A 204 17.77 -5.47 -7.60
CA LYS A 204 19.11 -5.77 -7.08
C LYS A 204 20.27 -5.23 -7.95
N GLU A 205 20.04 -5.06 -9.24
CA GLU A 205 21.03 -4.53 -10.18
C GLU A 205 21.10 -2.99 -10.19
N PHE A 206 20.23 -2.30 -9.44
CA PHE A 206 20.24 -0.85 -9.35
C PHE A 206 21.42 -0.38 -8.51
N LYS A 207 22.48 0.07 -9.17
CA LYS A 207 23.79 0.39 -8.55
C LYS A 207 23.78 1.56 -7.56
N ILE A 208 22.74 2.39 -7.59
CA ILE A 208 22.59 3.57 -6.72
C ILE A 208 22.08 3.24 -5.32
N TYR A 209 21.52 2.04 -5.12
CA TYR A 209 21.01 1.60 -3.83
C TYR A 209 21.95 0.59 -3.16
N GLN A 210 21.87 0.58 -1.85
CA GLN A 210 22.45 -0.46 -1.00
C GLN A 210 21.32 -1.29 -0.40
N PHE A 211 21.43 -2.60 -0.53
CA PHE A 211 20.50 -3.57 0.04
C PHE A 211 21.22 -4.36 1.14
N LYS A 212 20.63 -4.40 2.32
CA LYS A 212 21.16 -5.19 3.44
C LYS A 212 20.07 -6.16 3.88
N GLU A 213 20.37 -7.47 3.80
CA GLU A 213 19.46 -8.50 4.24
C GLU A 213 19.22 -8.40 5.76
N ILE A 214 17.94 -8.54 6.14
CA ILE A 214 17.53 -8.60 7.53
C ILE A 214 17.46 -10.08 7.88
N ASN A 215 18.50 -10.57 8.56
CA ASN A 215 18.59 -11.94 9.05
C ASN A 215 17.72 -12.10 10.30
N ASP A 216 17.21 -13.33 10.54
CA ASP A 216 16.51 -13.77 11.74
C ASP A 216 14.97 -13.69 11.73
N PHE A 217 14.33 -13.77 10.56
CA PHE A 217 12.88 -13.81 10.61
C PHE A 217 12.25 -14.98 9.83
N SER A 218 11.49 -15.79 10.56
CA SER A 218 10.55 -16.74 9.98
C SER A 218 9.14 -16.12 9.99
N LEU A 219 8.58 -15.85 8.82
CA LEU A 219 7.21 -15.37 8.65
C LEU A 219 6.15 -16.44 9.01
N GLY A 220 6.54 -17.51 9.70
CA GLY A 220 5.67 -18.64 9.97
C GLY A 220 5.44 -19.56 8.76
N PHE A 221 6.19 -19.35 7.68
CA PHE A 221 6.23 -20.26 6.54
C PHE A 221 7.36 -21.29 6.70
N LYS A 222 7.22 -22.46 6.08
CA LYS A 222 8.27 -23.49 6.03
C LYS A 222 9.55 -23.03 5.32
N LEU A 223 9.46 -21.97 4.48
CA LEU A 223 10.58 -21.34 3.79
C LEU A 223 10.72 -19.92 4.30
N SER A 224 11.95 -19.50 4.61
CA SER A 224 12.26 -18.13 4.95
C SER A 224 12.06 -17.24 3.72
N TYR A 225 11.25 -16.18 3.85
CA TYR A 225 11.11 -15.15 2.83
C TYR A 225 12.15 -14.06 3.09
N PRO A 226 13.08 -13.78 2.14
CA PRO A 226 14.13 -12.81 2.39
C PRO A 226 13.58 -11.38 2.41
N VAL A 227 14.11 -10.58 3.33
CA VAL A 227 13.73 -9.16 3.51
C VAL A 227 14.99 -8.32 3.55
N TYR A 228 14.96 -7.18 2.88
CA TYR A 228 16.12 -6.29 2.75
C TYR A 228 15.77 -4.88 3.20
N SER A 229 16.63 -4.26 3.98
CA SER A 229 16.59 -2.81 4.16
C SER A 229 17.25 -2.12 2.98
N VAL A 230 16.73 -0.95 2.61
CA VAL A 230 17.18 -0.18 1.44
C VAL A 230 17.64 1.21 1.86
N SER A 231 18.77 1.64 1.30
CA SER A 231 19.29 3.00 1.44
C SER A 231 19.99 3.44 0.15
N HIS A 232 20.19 4.74 -0.03
CA HIS A 232 21.17 5.22 -1.02
C HIS A 232 22.58 4.82 -0.60
N LYS A 233 23.46 4.65 -1.58
CA LYS A 233 24.90 4.43 -1.34
C LYS A 233 25.58 5.67 -0.85
#